data_8c8ce8bcc65d9d1e1c744a1e6fbae6ab
#
_entry.id   8c8ce8bcc65d9d1e1c744a1e6fbae6ab
#
_cell.length_a   1.000
_cell.length_b   1.000
_cell.length_c   1.000
_cell.angle_alpha   90.00
_cell.angle_beta   90.00
_cell.angle_gamma   90.00
#
_symmetry.space_group_name_H-M   'P 1'
#
loop_
_entity.id
_entity.type
_entity.pdbx_description
1 polymer ?
#
loop_
_entity_poly.entity_id
_entity_poly.type
_entity_poly.pdbx_seq_one_letter_code
_entity_poly.pdbx_strand_id
1 'polypeptide(L)'
;MIFAAILAGGIGSRMGGTDTPKQFLPLGDRPVIIHTIEKFIINKSVDRIIVLTPQNFINHTVHLIEEYIDDNSRIVVIEGGKTRNDTLINSIGYIDENFGMDDESIIITHDSVRPFVTHRIIEDNIDAAKK
;
A
#
# COMPACT_ATOMS: atom_id res chain seq x y z
N MET A 1 13.60 -1.10 -10.57
CA MET A 1 12.15 -0.81 -10.42
C MET A 1 11.86 -0.13 -9.09
N ILE A 2 10.85 0.68 -9.07
CA ILE A 2 10.42 1.37 -7.86
C ILE A 2 9.09 0.79 -7.40
N PHE A 3 9.05 0.31 -6.16
CA PHE A 3 7.88 -0.33 -5.57
C PHE A 3 7.33 0.52 -4.43
N ALA A 4 6.02 0.60 -4.32
CA ALA A 4 5.37 1.17 -3.16
C ALA A 4 4.72 0.04 -2.36
N ALA A 5 5.08 -0.08 -1.10
CA ALA A 5 4.46 -1.04 -0.19
C ALA A 5 3.52 -0.28 0.73
N ILE A 6 2.23 -0.46 0.55
CA ILE A 6 1.21 0.21 1.35
C ILE A 6 0.79 -0.73 2.48
N LEU A 7 1.10 -0.33 3.69
CA LEU A 7 0.94 -1.17 4.86
C LEU A 7 -0.44 -0.97 5.46
N ALA A 8 -1.32 -1.94 5.22
CA ALA A 8 -2.67 -1.98 5.77
C ALA A 8 -2.84 -3.14 6.76
N GLY A 9 -1.73 -3.66 7.27
CA GLY A 9 -1.76 -4.84 8.13
C GLY A 9 -2.08 -4.56 9.58
N GLY A 10 -1.98 -3.32 9.98
CA GLY A 10 -2.32 -2.96 11.36
C GLY A 10 -3.79 -3.21 11.59
N ILE A 11 -4.07 -4.14 12.41
CA ILE A 11 -5.42 -4.43 12.76
C ILE A 11 -5.96 -3.33 13.61
N GLY A 12 -5.64 -2.21 13.48
CA GLY A 12 -6.12 -1.11 14.21
C GLY A 12 -7.31 -1.37 15.10
N SER A 13 -7.19 -2.33 15.69
CA SER A 13 -8.16 -3.07 16.35
C SER A 13 -9.01 -2.35 17.33
N ARG A 14 -9.08 -1.30 17.62
CA ARG A 14 -9.83 -0.71 18.74
C ARG A 14 -10.47 0.60 18.37
N MET A 15 -11.11 0.60 17.26
CA MET A 15 -11.76 1.80 16.79
C MET A 15 -13.13 1.95 17.46
N GLY A 16 -13.09 2.35 18.72
CA GLY A 16 -14.34 2.72 19.39
C GLY A 16 -15.42 1.64 19.32
N GLY A 17 -15.05 0.39 19.40
CA GLY A 17 -16.02 -0.70 19.37
C GLY A 17 -16.48 -1.13 18.00
N THR A 18 -15.95 -0.54 16.93
CA THR A 18 -16.28 -1.00 15.59
C THR A 18 -15.28 -2.08 15.17
N ASP A 19 -15.73 -2.99 14.32
CA ASP A 19 -14.89 -4.03 13.78
C ASP A 19 -14.22 -3.62 12.48
N THR A 20 -14.50 -2.43 11.99
CA THR A 20 -13.98 -1.97 10.72
C THR A 20 -12.60 -1.33 10.91
N PRO A 21 -11.55 -1.88 10.27
CA PRO A 21 -10.23 -1.26 10.33
C PRO A 21 -10.25 0.17 9.80
N LYS A 22 -9.35 1.01 10.33
CA LYS A 22 -9.27 2.43 9.96
C LYS A 22 -9.17 2.66 8.46
N GLN A 23 -8.40 1.81 7.77
CA GLN A 23 -8.15 1.99 6.35
C GLN A 23 -9.41 1.85 5.49
N PHE A 24 -10.44 1.22 6.02
CA PHE A 24 -11.70 1.04 5.28
C PHE A 24 -12.77 2.07 5.64
N LEU A 25 -12.49 2.94 6.59
CA LEU A 25 -13.46 3.98 6.95
C LEU A 25 -13.56 5.00 5.83
N PRO A 26 -14.75 5.56 5.60
CA PRO A 26 -14.93 6.52 4.52
C PRO A 26 -14.24 7.84 4.81
N LEU A 27 -13.66 8.42 3.77
CA LEU A 27 -13.15 9.78 3.79
C LEU A 27 -13.70 10.44 2.52
N GLY A 28 -14.74 11.22 2.70
CA GLY A 28 -15.47 11.76 1.56
C GLY A 28 -16.24 10.65 0.85
N ASP A 29 -16.00 10.48 -0.43
CA ASP A 29 -16.76 9.55 -1.28
C ASP A 29 -16.18 8.15 -1.37
N ARG A 30 -15.06 7.88 -0.70
CA ARG A 30 -14.39 6.59 -0.81
C ARG A 30 -13.58 6.26 0.44
N PRO A 31 -13.24 4.98 0.65
CA PRO A 31 -12.43 4.58 1.82
C PRO A 31 -11.05 5.22 1.84
N VAL A 32 -10.53 5.43 3.04
CA VAL A 32 -9.21 6.04 3.25
C VAL A 32 -8.12 5.35 2.43
N ILE A 33 -8.11 4.01 2.42
CA ILE A 33 -7.08 3.25 1.69
C ILE A 33 -7.07 3.59 0.20
N ILE A 34 -8.23 3.83 -0.38
CA ILE A 34 -8.33 4.15 -1.80
C ILE A 34 -7.69 5.51 -2.08
N HIS A 35 -7.92 6.50 -1.21
CA HIS A 35 -7.25 7.80 -1.35
C HIS A 35 -5.74 7.65 -1.32
N THR A 36 -5.22 6.83 -0.42
CA THR A 36 -3.77 6.59 -0.32
C THR A 36 -3.24 5.92 -1.58
N ILE A 37 -3.89 4.85 -2.03
CA ILE A 37 -3.46 4.13 -3.24
C ILE A 37 -3.45 5.05 -4.45
N GLU A 38 -4.47 5.89 -4.59
CA GLU A 38 -4.57 6.79 -5.73
C GLU A 38 -3.40 7.76 -5.82
N LYS A 39 -2.85 8.18 -4.69
CA LYS A 39 -1.67 9.06 -4.71
C LYS A 39 -0.46 8.39 -5.34
N PHE A 40 -0.31 7.08 -5.14
CA PHE A 40 0.79 6.33 -5.74
C PHE A 40 0.50 5.96 -7.19
N ILE A 41 -0.77 5.73 -7.54
CA ILE A 41 -1.17 5.44 -8.92
C ILE A 41 -0.82 6.61 -9.86
N ILE A 42 -1.07 7.83 -9.39
CA ILE A 42 -0.82 9.03 -10.18
C ILE A 42 0.68 9.21 -10.43
N ASN A 43 1.52 8.69 -9.56
CA ASN A 43 2.95 8.84 -9.68
C ASN A 43 3.52 7.80 -10.66
N LYS A 44 3.94 8.27 -11.81
CA LYS A 44 4.44 7.38 -12.88
C LYS A 44 5.81 6.79 -12.59
N SER A 45 6.52 7.32 -11.60
CA SER A 45 7.82 6.77 -11.19
C SER A 45 7.67 5.46 -10.43
N VAL A 46 6.50 5.19 -9.87
CA VAL A 46 6.24 3.96 -9.13
C VAL A 46 5.81 2.87 -10.11
N ASP A 47 6.60 1.81 -10.19
CA ASP A 47 6.35 0.72 -11.13
C ASP A 47 5.28 -0.25 -10.67
N ARG A 48 5.28 -0.57 -9.38
CA ARG A 48 4.33 -1.54 -8.79
C ARG A 48 3.90 -1.07 -7.42
N ILE A 49 2.65 -1.36 -7.07
CA ILE A 49 2.07 -1.03 -5.78
C ILE A 49 1.65 -2.34 -5.12
N ILE A 50 2.24 -2.63 -3.96
CA ILE A 50 1.92 -3.82 -3.19
C ILE A 50 1.15 -3.37 -1.95
N VAL A 51 -0.09 -3.85 -1.82
CA VAL A 51 -0.92 -3.55 -0.66
C VAL A 51 -0.91 -4.76 0.24
N LEU A 52 -0.51 -4.57 1.48
CA LEU A 52 -0.39 -5.65 2.45
C LEU A 52 -1.45 -5.49 3.54
N THR A 53 -2.31 -6.48 3.66
CA THR A 53 -3.47 -6.43 4.55
C THR A 53 -3.62 -7.76 5.27
N PRO A 54 -4.33 -7.80 6.42
CA PRO A 54 -4.64 -9.10 7.02
C PRO A 54 -5.40 -10.00 6.05
N GLN A 55 -5.15 -11.30 6.15
CA GLN A 55 -5.69 -12.27 5.21
C GLN A 55 -7.21 -12.14 5.02
N ASN A 56 -7.93 -11.92 6.09
CA ASN A 56 -9.39 -11.83 6.03
C ASN A 56 -9.91 -10.56 5.34
N PHE A 57 -9.03 -9.62 5.01
CA PHE A 57 -9.43 -8.41 4.29
C PHE A 57 -8.89 -8.34 2.87
N ILE A 58 -8.18 -9.36 2.40
CA ILE A 58 -7.62 -9.37 1.05
C ILE A 58 -8.71 -9.21 0.00
N ASN A 59 -9.73 -10.05 0.06
CA ASN A 59 -10.82 -10.01 -0.91
C ASN A 59 -11.57 -8.68 -0.87
N HIS A 60 -11.80 -8.17 0.32
CA HIS A 60 -12.48 -6.87 0.49
C HIS A 60 -11.64 -5.75 -0.14
N THR A 61 -10.34 -5.76 0.09
CA THR A 61 -9.44 -4.75 -0.45
C THR A 61 -9.39 -4.81 -1.98
N VAL A 62 -9.29 -6.01 -2.54
CA VAL A 62 -9.32 -6.20 -3.99
C VAL A 62 -10.61 -5.65 -4.57
N HIS A 63 -11.74 -5.94 -3.91
CA HIS A 63 -13.05 -5.47 -4.35
C HIS A 63 -13.13 -3.95 -4.40
N LEU A 64 -12.62 -3.29 -3.35
CA LEU A 64 -12.59 -1.84 -3.30
C LEU A 64 -11.72 -1.25 -4.40
N ILE A 65 -10.57 -1.86 -4.66
CA ILE A 65 -9.66 -1.39 -5.70
C ILE A 65 -10.36 -1.48 -7.05
N GLU A 66 -11.03 -2.60 -7.33
CA GLU A 66 -11.75 -2.79 -8.59
C GLU A 66 -12.91 -1.81 -8.74
N GLU A 67 -13.54 -1.45 -7.63
CA GLU A 67 -14.68 -0.53 -7.65
C GLU A 67 -14.25 0.91 -7.92
N TYR A 68 -13.16 1.37 -7.32
CA TYR A 68 -12.79 2.78 -7.33
C TYR A 68 -11.60 3.13 -8.23
N ILE A 69 -10.81 2.17 -8.64
CA ILE A 69 -9.59 2.44 -9.42
C ILE A 69 -9.68 1.70 -10.76
N ASP A 70 -9.77 2.45 -11.84
CA ASP A 70 -9.90 1.87 -13.18
C ASP A 70 -8.60 1.20 -13.63
N ASP A 71 -7.47 1.89 -13.49
CA ASP A 71 -6.18 1.33 -13.88
C ASP A 71 -5.50 0.71 -12.67
N ASN A 72 -5.84 -0.55 -12.43
CA ASN A 72 -5.31 -1.29 -11.28
C ASN A 72 -4.25 -2.34 -11.66
N SER A 73 -3.74 -2.28 -12.89
CA SER A 73 -2.81 -3.30 -13.38
C SER A 73 -1.48 -3.35 -12.63
N ARG A 74 -1.09 -2.26 -11.98
CA ARG A 74 0.16 -2.20 -11.21
C ARG A 74 -0.02 -2.57 -9.75
N ILE A 75 -1.26 -2.87 -9.33
CA ILE A 75 -1.59 -3.09 -7.93
C ILE A 75 -1.75 -4.58 -7.65
N VAL A 76 -1.15 -5.04 -6.56
CA VAL A 76 -1.38 -6.39 -6.05
C VAL A 76 -1.66 -6.29 -4.56
N VAL A 77 -2.54 -7.17 -4.07
CA VAL A 77 -2.88 -7.24 -2.65
C VAL A 77 -2.41 -8.58 -2.12
N ILE A 78 -1.61 -8.55 -1.05
CA ILE A 78 -1.11 -9.76 -0.43
C ILE A 78 -1.30 -9.70 1.08
N GLU A 79 -1.06 -10.83 1.74
CA GLU A 79 -1.17 -10.91 3.18
C GLU A 79 -0.03 -10.18 3.86
N GLY A 80 -0.36 -9.34 4.84
CA GLY A 80 0.62 -8.72 5.72
C GLY A 80 0.95 -9.62 6.90
N GLY A 81 1.98 -9.26 7.64
CA GLY A 81 2.38 -9.99 8.84
C GLY A 81 1.66 -9.49 10.09
N LYS A 82 2.00 -10.10 11.22
CA LYS A 82 1.40 -9.74 12.50
C LYS A 82 1.87 -8.39 13.02
N THR A 83 3.10 -8.02 12.68
CA THR A 83 3.70 -6.75 13.10
C THR A 83 4.06 -5.97 11.85
N ARG A 84 4.38 -4.67 12.04
CA ARG A 84 4.86 -3.86 10.93
C ARG A 84 6.13 -4.46 10.32
N ASN A 85 7.03 -4.97 11.15
CA ASN A 85 8.27 -5.60 10.68
C ASN A 85 7.98 -6.84 9.83
N ASP A 86 7.10 -7.69 10.30
CA ASP A 86 6.71 -8.89 9.55
C ASP A 86 6.09 -8.53 8.21
N THR A 87 5.28 -7.47 8.19
CA THR A 87 4.66 -6.99 6.95
C THR A 87 5.71 -6.49 5.97
N LEU A 88 6.71 -5.75 6.46
CA LEU A 88 7.81 -5.29 5.61
C LEU A 88 8.61 -6.45 5.04
N ILE A 89 8.89 -7.46 5.86
CA ILE A 89 9.62 -8.66 5.41
C ILE A 89 8.80 -9.39 4.33
N ASN A 90 7.50 -9.50 4.52
CA ASN A 90 6.63 -10.12 3.52
C ASN A 90 6.65 -9.36 2.19
N SER A 91 6.68 -8.03 2.25
CA SER A 91 6.71 -7.22 1.03
C SER A 91 8.02 -7.42 0.27
N ILE A 92 9.14 -7.45 0.99
CA ILE A 92 10.45 -7.66 0.38
C ILE A 92 10.51 -9.05 -0.26
N GLY A 93 10.04 -10.08 0.45
CA GLY A 93 10.01 -11.45 -0.06
C GLY A 93 9.17 -11.57 -1.32
N TYR A 94 8.00 -10.94 -1.33
CA TYR A 94 7.12 -10.97 -2.49
C TYR A 94 7.79 -10.32 -3.71
N ILE A 95 8.40 -9.16 -3.50
CA ILE A 95 9.06 -8.43 -4.59
C ILE A 95 10.23 -9.25 -5.14
N ASP A 96 11.02 -9.83 -4.25
CA ASP A 96 12.17 -10.64 -4.67
C ASP A 96 11.73 -11.85 -5.48
N GLU A 97 10.68 -12.55 -5.05
CA GLU A 97 10.18 -13.72 -5.75
C GLU A 97 9.57 -13.42 -7.11
N ASN A 98 8.87 -12.30 -7.22
CA ASN A 98 8.06 -12.02 -8.41
C ASN A 98 8.72 -11.08 -9.41
N PHE A 99 9.59 -10.21 -8.96
CA PHE A 99 10.21 -9.20 -9.81
C PHE A 99 11.73 -9.24 -9.79
N GLY A 100 12.31 -9.90 -8.78
CA GLY A 100 13.74 -9.86 -8.54
C GLY A 100 14.15 -8.51 -7.94
N MET A 101 15.06 -8.55 -6.98
CA MET A 101 15.61 -7.33 -6.39
C MET A 101 17.06 -7.19 -6.79
N ASP A 102 17.45 -5.99 -7.15
CA ASP A 102 18.83 -5.66 -7.48
C ASP A 102 19.23 -4.37 -6.75
N ASP A 103 20.46 -3.90 -7.00
CA ASP A 103 20.99 -2.73 -6.32
C ASP A 103 20.24 -1.45 -6.66
N GLU A 104 19.47 -1.44 -7.72
CA GLU A 104 18.70 -0.28 -8.16
C GLU A 104 17.25 -0.33 -7.73
N SER A 105 16.83 -1.42 -7.08
CA SER A 105 15.46 -1.53 -6.60
C SER A 105 15.22 -0.60 -5.42
N ILE A 106 14.09 0.10 -5.45
CA ILE A 106 13.69 1.02 -4.39
C ILE A 106 12.32 0.60 -3.88
N ILE A 107 12.19 0.51 -2.57
CA ILE A 107 10.90 0.23 -1.93
C ILE A 107 10.51 1.41 -1.06
N ILE A 108 9.38 2.01 -1.35
CA ILE A 108 8.80 3.07 -0.54
C ILE A 108 7.72 2.44 0.32
N THR A 109 7.81 2.61 1.64
CA THR A 109 6.77 2.10 2.55
C THR A 109 5.88 3.24 3.00
N HIS A 110 4.60 2.98 3.09
CA HIS A 110 3.62 4.00 3.47
C HIS A 110 2.43 3.36 4.17
N ASP A 111 1.92 4.03 5.20
CA ASP A 111 0.74 3.55 5.92
C ASP A 111 -0.52 3.85 5.13
N SER A 112 -1.42 2.86 5.06
CA SER A 112 -2.66 2.97 4.30
C SER A 112 -3.62 4.05 4.82
N VAL A 113 -3.45 4.46 6.08
CA VAL A 113 -4.30 5.47 6.70
C VAL A 113 -3.75 6.89 6.58
N ARG A 114 -2.74 7.12 5.75
CA ARG A 114 -2.18 8.45 5.51
C ARG A 114 -2.49 8.92 4.10
N PRO A 115 -3.72 9.38 3.84
CA PRO A 115 -4.16 9.71 2.48
C PRO A 115 -3.65 11.04 1.94
N PHE A 116 -3.00 11.85 2.78
CA PHE A 116 -2.58 13.20 2.38
C PHE A 116 -1.15 13.27 1.88
N VAL A 117 -0.56 12.13 1.54
CA VAL A 117 0.75 12.10 0.90
C VAL A 117 0.64 12.79 -0.47
N THR A 118 1.60 13.66 -0.77
CA THR A 118 1.60 14.39 -2.03
C THR A 118 2.56 13.76 -3.02
N HIS A 119 2.35 14.06 -4.30
CA HIS A 119 3.26 13.63 -5.36
C HIS A 119 4.69 14.09 -5.05
N ARG A 120 4.86 15.31 -4.53
CA ARG A 120 6.17 15.84 -4.17
C ARG A 120 6.85 15.02 -3.08
N ILE A 121 6.10 14.61 -2.05
CA ILE A 121 6.65 13.79 -0.98
C ILE A 121 7.13 12.46 -1.53
N ILE A 122 6.36 11.84 -2.41
CA ILE A 122 6.73 10.57 -3.04
C ILE A 122 8.01 10.75 -3.86
N GLU A 123 8.08 11.79 -4.68
CA GLU A 123 9.27 12.05 -5.49
C GLU A 123 10.50 12.35 -4.64
N ASP A 124 10.34 13.11 -3.55
CA ASP A 124 11.45 13.41 -2.66
C ASP A 124 12.00 12.14 -2.00
N ASN A 125 11.10 11.21 -1.64
CA ASN A 125 11.51 9.92 -1.08
C ASN A 125 12.28 9.08 -2.10
N ILE A 126 11.83 9.08 -3.34
CA ILE A 126 12.51 8.36 -4.42
C ILE A 126 13.90 8.95 -4.64
N ASP A 127 14.01 10.26 -4.71
CA ASP A 127 15.27 10.93 -4.92
C ASP A 127 16.25 10.67 -3.78
N ALA A 128 15.76 10.69 -2.55
CA ALA A 128 16.60 10.40 -1.38
C ALA A 128 17.11 8.96 -1.42
N ALA A 129 16.30 8.01 -1.85
CA ALA A 129 16.69 6.61 -1.91
C ALA A 129 17.73 6.34 -3.01
N LYS A 130 17.77 7.17 -4.04
CA LYS A 130 18.73 7.01 -5.13
C LYS A 130 20.13 7.51 -4.79
N LYS A 131 20.27 8.23 -3.69
CA LYS A 131 21.58 8.75 -3.27
C LYS A 131 22.37 7.71 -2.42
#